data_88909428bdf4e4a28062fcb9c742b3fe
#
_entry.id   88909428bdf4e4a28062fcb9c742b3fe
#
_cell.length_a   1.000
_cell.length_b   1.000
_cell.length_c   1.000
_cell.angle_alpha   90.00
_cell.angle_beta   90.00
_cell.angle_gamma   90.00
#
_symmetry.space_group_name_H-M   'P 1'
#
loop_
_entity.id
_entity.type
_entity.pdbx_description
1 polymer ?
#
loop_
_entity_poly.entity_id
_entity_poly.type
_entity_poly.pdbx_seq_one_letter_code
_entity_poly.pdbx_strand_id
1 'polypeptide(L)'
;MTERKYSNDYVQDILHIISSEHTLEEKRNLLDEYHDKDIAEAFELLPKEERKLFFDYFDIKRLSSIIGYIEDPEDYIQDFGYKKYAMLLNKMDLDDAVDILENLNEKTKSRLLPYLHVKRREDILLIKSFNPDQIGHEITTNFISIERGLTIRKAMKELIRQSSTHDNINTIYVTDHNQYYGAIDLKDLIVARENDDLEEIIATSYPHVYAHEQISECIDEIREYEEDSFPVLNDNNEIIGVITSTDITDFVEDEQDEDYAKLAGMTEQSDLDETVKDGMKKRLPWLILLLFLGMIVSTVVGLFESVVAEIAIVVCFQSLILDMAGNVGTQSLAVTIRLLVDENISAKDKFKFTLKELNIGLSNGTILGLLSFVFIGFYIMLAKNRPFMDAFILSGCVGVSLFVAMVFSSLVGVVIPMFFHKIKVDPAVASGPLITTINDLVAVVTYYGLAWILLIQVFHVH
;
A
#
# COMPACT_ATOMS: atom_id res chain seq x y z
N MET A 1 5.79 -28.76 -0.52
CA MET A 1 5.32 -28.05 -1.72
C MET A 1 4.37 -28.99 -2.45
N THR A 2 3.09 -28.86 -2.19
CA THR A 2 2.04 -29.60 -2.90
C THR A 2 1.68 -28.76 -4.10
N GLU A 3 2.09 -29.21 -5.29
CA GLU A 3 1.64 -28.65 -6.56
C GLU A 3 0.12 -28.56 -6.55
N ARG A 4 -0.40 -27.36 -6.75
CA ARG A 4 -1.83 -27.14 -6.97
C ARG A 4 -2.22 -27.84 -8.28
N LYS A 5 -2.99 -28.91 -8.17
CA LYS A 5 -3.45 -29.76 -9.25
C LYS A 5 -4.55 -29.12 -10.13
N TYR A 6 -4.64 -27.77 -10.17
CA TYR A 6 -5.66 -26.96 -10.86
C TYR A 6 -5.10 -25.66 -11.49
N SER A 7 -3.86 -25.65 -11.95
CA SER A 7 -3.46 -24.65 -12.93
C SER A 7 -3.38 -25.39 -14.28
N ASN A 8 -4.43 -25.35 -15.05
CA ASN A 8 -4.25 -25.43 -16.49
C ASN A 8 -3.32 -24.27 -16.83
N ASP A 9 -2.23 -24.55 -17.52
CA ASP A 9 -1.31 -23.51 -17.97
C ASP A 9 -1.93 -22.85 -19.22
N TYR A 10 -2.95 -22.00 -18.99
CA TYR A 10 -3.70 -21.35 -20.07
C TYR A 10 -2.79 -20.53 -20.98
N VAL A 11 -1.71 -19.95 -20.44
CA VAL A 11 -0.72 -19.24 -21.24
C VAL A 11 -0.05 -20.15 -22.27
N GLN A 12 0.35 -21.37 -21.87
CA GLN A 12 0.95 -22.34 -22.80
C GLN A 12 -0.07 -22.84 -23.83
N ASP A 13 -1.32 -23.02 -23.43
CA ASP A 13 -2.40 -23.41 -24.35
C ASP A 13 -2.63 -22.31 -25.40
N ILE A 14 -2.66 -21.04 -24.99
CA ILE A 14 -2.81 -19.88 -25.87
C ILE A 14 -1.62 -19.79 -26.85
N LEU A 15 -0.39 -19.93 -26.37
CA LEU A 15 0.82 -19.94 -27.21
C LEU A 15 0.77 -21.09 -28.24
N HIS A 16 0.29 -22.26 -27.84
CA HIS A 16 0.12 -23.40 -28.74
C HIS A 16 -0.95 -23.12 -29.80
N ILE A 17 -2.10 -22.50 -29.45
CA ILE A 17 -3.14 -22.11 -30.40
C ILE A 17 -2.57 -21.12 -31.43
N ILE A 18 -1.84 -20.11 -30.98
CA ILE A 18 -1.27 -19.08 -31.84
C ILE A 18 -0.25 -19.67 -32.81
N SER A 19 0.60 -20.59 -32.36
CA SER A 19 1.61 -21.25 -33.19
C SER A 19 1.08 -22.40 -34.06
N SER A 20 -0.17 -22.82 -33.87
CA SER A 20 -0.78 -23.93 -34.60
C SER A 20 -1.05 -23.61 -36.06
N GLU A 21 -1.32 -24.65 -36.90
CA GLU A 21 -1.71 -24.51 -38.32
C GLU A 21 -3.21 -24.19 -38.52
N HIS A 22 -3.96 -23.88 -37.42
CA HIS A 22 -5.37 -23.51 -37.52
C HIS A 22 -5.57 -22.25 -38.37
N THR A 23 -6.75 -22.19 -39.02
CA THR A 23 -7.15 -20.97 -39.74
C THR A 23 -7.37 -19.80 -38.79
N LEU A 24 -7.35 -18.57 -39.30
CA LEU A 24 -7.58 -17.36 -38.50
C LEU A 24 -8.91 -17.41 -37.73
N GLU A 25 -9.96 -17.92 -38.36
CA GLU A 25 -11.30 -18.03 -37.76
C GLU A 25 -11.35 -19.09 -36.64
N GLU A 26 -10.65 -20.21 -36.82
CA GLU A 26 -10.52 -21.23 -35.78
C GLU A 26 -9.72 -20.73 -34.60
N LYS A 27 -8.63 -19.99 -34.81
CA LYS A 27 -7.83 -19.38 -33.75
C LYS A 27 -8.67 -18.37 -32.95
N ARG A 28 -9.43 -17.49 -33.61
CA ARG A 28 -10.38 -16.58 -32.94
C ARG A 28 -11.32 -17.33 -32.00
N ASN A 29 -12.02 -18.32 -32.53
CA ASN A 29 -13.00 -19.08 -31.75
C ASN A 29 -12.38 -19.80 -30.56
N LEU A 30 -11.15 -20.31 -30.69
CA LEU A 30 -10.44 -20.96 -29.61
C LEU A 30 -9.96 -19.95 -28.57
N LEU A 31 -9.46 -18.78 -28.99
CA LEU A 31 -8.98 -17.73 -28.08
C LEU A 31 -10.14 -17.01 -27.35
N ASP A 32 -11.37 -17.07 -27.86
CA ASP A 32 -12.54 -16.49 -27.21
C ASP A 32 -12.93 -17.20 -25.90
N GLU A 33 -12.42 -18.41 -25.65
CA GLU A 33 -12.67 -19.16 -24.42
C GLU A 33 -11.74 -18.71 -23.24
N TYR A 34 -10.66 -17.95 -23.53
CA TYR A 34 -9.67 -17.55 -22.53
C TYR A 34 -9.92 -16.15 -22.00
N HIS A 35 -9.52 -15.92 -20.74
CA HIS A 35 -9.59 -14.63 -20.10
C HIS A 35 -8.55 -13.67 -20.69
N ASP A 36 -8.87 -12.38 -20.77
CA ASP A 36 -8.04 -11.36 -21.38
C ASP A 36 -6.67 -11.21 -20.68
N LYS A 37 -6.60 -11.42 -19.37
CA LYS A 37 -5.34 -11.47 -18.61
C LYS A 37 -4.42 -12.59 -19.06
N ASP A 38 -4.93 -13.81 -19.22
CA ASP A 38 -4.11 -14.95 -19.69
C ASP A 38 -3.59 -14.71 -21.12
N ILE A 39 -4.42 -14.05 -21.94
CA ILE A 39 -4.03 -13.65 -23.30
C ILE A 39 -2.95 -12.58 -23.29
N ALA A 40 -3.01 -11.62 -22.36
CA ALA A 40 -1.99 -10.58 -22.17
C ALA A 40 -0.64 -11.19 -21.75
N GLU A 41 -0.64 -12.09 -20.78
CA GLU A 41 0.58 -12.83 -20.38
C GLU A 41 1.19 -13.62 -21.53
N ALA A 42 0.35 -14.29 -22.34
CA ALA A 42 0.83 -14.97 -23.54
C ALA A 42 1.37 -14.02 -24.60
N PHE A 43 0.74 -12.84 -24.77
CA PHE A 43 1.16 -11.81 -25.72
C PHE A 43 2.58 -11.30 -25.43
N GLU A 44 2.94 -11.10 -24.18
CA GLU A 44 4.28 -10.65 -23.79
C GLU A 44 5.38 -11.65 -24.18
N LEU A 45 5.07 -12.93 -24.13
CA LEU A 45 5.99 -14.02 -24.50
C LEU A 45 6.17 -14.21 -26.02
N LEU A 46 5.29 -13.59 -26.83
CA LEU A 46 5.30 -13.77 -28.28
C LEU A 46 6.36 -12.92 -28.98
N PRO A 47 6.93 -13.40 -30.09
CA PRO A 47 7.78 -12.59 -30.93
C PRO A 47 6.99 -11.49 -31.65
N LYS A 48 7.64 -10.37 -31.94
CA LYS A 48 7.05 -9.16 -32.54
C LYS A 48 6.13 -9.41 -33.74
N GLU A 49 6.51 -10.35 -34.62
CA GLU A 49 5.72 -10.63 -35.82
C GLU A 49 4.39 -11.32 -35.51
N GLU A 50 4.32 -12.12 -34.47
CA GLU A 50 3.09 -12.77 -34.01
C GLU A 50 2.19 -11.82 -33.24
N ARG A 51 2.76 -10.92 -32.42
CA ARG A 51 2.00 -9.87 -31.70
C ARG A 51 1.19 -8.98 -32.63
N LYS A 52 1.70 -8.66 -33.83
CA LYS A 52 0.98 -7.86 -34.83
C LYS A 52 -0.30 -8.51 -35.32
N LEU A 53 -0.41 -9.85 -35.25
CA LEU A 53 -1.59 -10.59 -35.68
C LEU A 53 -2.76 -10.45 -34.69
N PHE A 54 -2.55 -9.93 -33.49
CA PHE A 54 -3.60 -9.71 -32.48
C PHE A 54 -4.70 -8.79 -33.00
N PHE A 55 -4.39 -7.79 -33.84
CA PHE A 55 -5.42 -7.01 -34.54
C PHE A 55 -6.28 -7.83 -35.53
N ASP A 56 -5.82 -9.00 -35.91
CA ASP A 56 -6.57 -9.90 -36.77
C ASP A 56 -7.34 -10.95 -35.96
N TYR A 57 -6.88 -11.26 -34.73
CA TYR A 57 -7.55 -12.22 -33.83
C TYR A 57 -8.70 -11.58 -33.06
N PHE A 58 -8.55 -10.36 -32.56
CA PHE A 58 -9.50 -9.69 -31.66
C PHE A 58 -10.08 -8.43 -32.29
N ASP A 59 -11.32 -8.10 -31.90
CA ASP A 59 -11.83 -6.76 -32.17
C ASP A 59 -11.11 -5.71 -31.32
N ILE A 60 -11.28 -4.43 -31.68
CA ILE A 60 -10.51 -3.34 -31.04
C ILE A 60 -10.89 -3.18 -29.57
N LYS A 61 -12.16 -3.45 -29.19
CA LYS A 61 -12.59 -3.32 -27.79
C LYS A 61 -11.93 -4.40 -26.93
N ARG A 62 -11.98 -5.66 -27.33
CA ARG A 62 -11.34 -6.74 -26.60
C ARG A 62 -9.81 -6.60 -26.57
N LEU A 63 -9.22 -6.19 -27.71
CA LEU A 63 -7.77 -5.97 -27.76
C LEU A 63 -7.34 -4.80 -26.84
N SER A 64 -8.18 -3.76 -26.65
CA SER A 64 -7.87 -2.70 -25.70
C SER A 64 -7.90 -3.20 -24.25
N SER A 65 -8.86 -4.07 -23.87
CA SER A 65 -8.85 -4.72 -22.56
C SER A 65 -7.60 -5.58 -22.33
N ILE A 66 -7.22 -6.40 -23.33
CA ILE A 66 -6.00 -7.24 -23.25
C ILE A 66 -4.76 -6.38 -23.03
N ILE A 67 -4.63 -5.27 -23.76
CA ILE A 67 -3.47 -4.36 -23.67
C ILE A 67 -3.46 -3.59 -22.34
N GLY A 68 -4.61 -3.37 -21.70
CA GLY A 68 -4.71 -2.78 -20.35
C GLY A 68 -4.02 -3.61 -19.26
N TYR A 69 -3.90 -4.93 -19.44
CA TYR A 69 -3.18 -5.81 -18.50
C TYR A 69 -1.66 -5.82 -18.67
N ILE A 70 -1.10 -5.06 -19.62
CA ILE A 70 0.34 -5.09 -19.95
C ILE A 70 1.05 -3.97 -19.20
N GLU A 71 2.06 -4.31 -18.39
CA GLU A 71 2.79 -3.36 -17.55
C GLU A 71 3.66 -2.37 -18.34
N ASP A 72 4.29 -2.77 -19.45
CA ASP A 72 5.25 -1.96 -20.21
C ASP A 72 4.79 -1.69 -21.65
N PRO A 73 3.80 -0.81 -21.87
CA PRO A 73 3.15 -0.61 -23.15
C PRO A 73 4.03 0.09 -24.19
N GLU A 74 5.10 0.80 -23.82
CA GLU A 74 5.93 1.59 -24.75
C GLU A 74 6.60 0.75 -25.82
N ASP A 75 7.07 -0.44 -25.46
CA ASP A 75 7.72 -1.37 -26.38
C ASP A 75 6.77 -1.85 -27.49
N TYR A 76 5.49 -1.99 -27.17
CA TYR A 76 4.46 -2.50 -28.08
C TYR A 76 3.89 -1.43 -29.02
N ILE A 77 4.00 -0.14 -28.67
CA ILE A 77 3.62 0.97 -29.57
C ILE A 77 4.39 0.89 -30.89
N GLN A 78 5.67 0.51 -30.85
CA GLN A 78 6.49 0.34 -32.04
C GLN A 78 6.06 -0.85 -32.89
N ASP A 79 5.46 -1.88 -32.26
CA ASP A 79 4.98 -3.08 -32.94
C ASP A 79 3.71 -2.79 -33.73
N PHE A 80 2.80 -2.03 -33.19
CA PHE A 80 1.51 -1.68 -33.79
C PHE A 80 1.55 -0.39 -34.62
N GLY A 81 2.41 0.55 -34.26
CA GLY A 81 2.50 1.89 -34.80
C GLY A 81 1.44 2.83 -34.17
N TYR A 82 1.80 4.12 -34.06
CA TYR A 82 1.04 5.14 -33.32
C TYR A 82 -0.45 5.21 -33.64
N LYS A 83 -0.84 5.05 -34.91
CA LYS A 83 -2.26 5.14 -35.31
C LYS A 83 -3.08 3.98 -34.78
N LYS A 84 -2.58 2.75 -34.89
CA LYS A 84 -3.30 1.57 -34.37
C LYS A 84 -3.34 1.58 -32.86
N TYR A 85 -2.24 1.95 -32.20
CA TYR A 85 -2.18 2.05 -30.76
C TYR A 85 -3.15 3.11 -30.21
N ALA A 86 -3.24 4.28 -30.86
CA ALA A 86 -4.23 5.28 -30.50
C ALA A 86 -5.70 4.79 -30.67
N MET A 87 -5.96 3.84 -31.59
CA MET A 87 -7.29 3.23 -31.69
C MET A 87 -7.62 2.37 -30.44
N LEU A 88 -6.63 1.72 -29.86
CA LEU A 88 -6.79 0.99 -28.59
C LEU A 88 -7.05 1.97 -27.44
N LEU A 89 -6.22 2.99 -27.27
CA LEU A 89 -6.40 4.02 -26.25
C LEU A 89 -7.75 4.75 -26.33
N ASN A 90 -8.34 4.90 -27.52
CA ASN A 90 -9.67 5.48 -27.68
C ASN A 90 -10.81 4.54 -27.21
N LYS A 91 -10.54 3.25 -27.02
CA LYS A 91 -11.53 2.22 -26.63
C LYS A 91 -11.29 1.62 -25.24
N MET A 92 -10.11 1.80 -24.71
CA MET A 92 -9.68 1.41 -23.37
C MET A 92 -10.46 2.19 -22.31
N ASP A 93 -10.53 1.74 -21.09
CA ASP A 93 -11.05 2.54 -19.99
C ASP A 93 -10.22 3.80 -19.80
N LEU A 94 -10.77 4.81 -19.15
CA LEU A 94 -10.14 6.14 -19.20
C LEU A 94 -8.92 6.21 -18.30
N ASP A 95 -9.01 5.64 -17.11
CA ASP A 95 -7.97 5.42 -16.13
C ASP A 95 -6.79 4.66 -16.76
N ASP A 96 -6.99 3.46 -17.29
CA ASP A 96 -5.96 2.67 -18.00
C ASP A 96 -5.26 3.48 -19.10
N ALA A 97 -6.02 4.25 -19.88
CA ALA A 97 -5.44 5.05 -20.94
C ALA A 97 -4.61 6.23 -20.42
N VAL A 98 -4.94 6.78 -19.26
CA VAL A 98 -4.17 7.83 -18.58
C VAL A 98 -2.88 7.23 -18.06
N ASP A 99 -2.92 6.10 -17.36
CA ASP A 99 -1.76 5.40 -16.81
C ASP A 99 -0.74 5.03 -17.88
N ILE A 100 -1.22 4.43 -18.97
CA ILE A 100 -0.37 4.17 -20.13
C ILE A 100 0.29 5.45 -20.65
N LEU A 101 -0.49 6.55 -20.79
CA LEU A 101 0.05 7.80 -21.29
C LEU A 101 1.03 8.43 -20.31
N GLU A 102 0.87 8.25 -18.99
CA GLU A 102 1.79 8.78 -17.98
C GLU A 102 3.14 8.10 -18.02
N ASN A 103 3.16 6.81 -18.19
CA ASN A 103 4.37 6.00 -18.29
C ASN A 103 5.13 6.18 -19.60
N LEU A 104 4.55 6.82 -20.65
CA LEU A 104 5.22 7.08 -21.90
C LEU A 104 6.14 8.31 -21.83
N ASN A 105 7.26 8.25 -22.57
CA ASN A 105 8.11 9.43 -22.76
C ASN A 105 7.41 10.53 -23.59
N GLU A 106 7.77 11.79 -23.36
CA GLU A 106 7.15 12.97 -23.99
C GLU A 106 7.17 12.96 -25.53
N LYS A 107 8.17 12.32 -26.13
CA LYS A 107 8.28 12.19 -27.58
C LYS A 107 7.22 11.23 -28.13
N THR A 108 6.96 10.13 -27.43
CA THR A 108 5.94 9.14 -27.78
C THR A 108 4.55 9.70 -27.56
N LYS A 109 4.31 10.37 -26.42
CA LYS A 109 3.05 11.09 -26.13
C LYS A 109 2.69 12.07 -27.24
N SER A 110 3.60 12.95 -27.62
CA SER A 110 3.37 13.96 -28.64
C SER A 110 3.03 13.38 -30.02
N ARG A 111 3.42 12.15 -30.31
CA ARG A 111 3.10 11.42 -31.56
C ARG A 111 1.77 10.70 -31.50
N LEU A 112 1.31 10.26 -30.31
CA LEU A 112 0.05 9.55 -30.10
C LEU A 112 -1.14 10.52 -30.02
N LEU A 113 -1.01 11.62 -29.27
CA LEU A 113 -2.09 12.59 -29.00
C LEU A 113 -2.85 13.07 -30.24
N PRO A 114 -2.22 13.32 -31.42
CA PRO A 114 -2.97 13.73 -32.61
C PRO A 114 -3.97 12.70 -33.15
N TYR A 115 -3.78 11.41 -32.84
CA TYR A 115 -4.65 10.32 -33.30
C TYR A 115 -5.77 9.98 -32.31
N LEU A 116 -5.74 10.55 -31.08
CA LEU A 116 -6.84 10.40 -30.12
C LEU A 116 -8.06 11.24 -30.54
N HIS A 117 -9.25 10.74 -30.23
CA HIS A 117 -10.50 11.47 -30.44
C HIS A 117 -10.54 12.73 -29.57
N VAL A 118 -11.25 13.78 -30.04
CA VAL A 118 -11.34 15.06 -29.30
C VAL A 118 -11.87 14.85 -27.90
N LYS A 119 -13.00 14.12 -27.76
CA LYS A 119 -13.60 13.82 -26.47
C LYS A 119 -12.60 13.09 -25.54
N ARG A 120 -11.90 12.07 -26.05
CA ARG A 120 -10.91 11.30 -25.26
C ARG A 120 -9.79 12.20 -24.72
N ARG A 121 -9.33 13.16 -25.52
CA ARG A 121 -8.33 14.14 -25.07
C ARG A 121 -8.86 15.08 -24.01
N GLU A 122 -10.13 15.47 -24.11
CA GLU A 122 -10.78 16.32 -23.10
C GLU A 122 -10.92 15.54 -21.77
N ASP A 123 -11.34 14.28 -21.83
CA ASP A 123 -11.45 13.40 -20.65
C ASP A 123 -10.08 13.19 -19.98
N ILE A 124 -9.01 12.91 -20.74
CA ILE A 124 -7.64 12.81 -20.24
C ILE A 124 -7.17 14.13 -19.60
N LEU A 125 -7.49 15.27 -20.19
CA LEU A 125 -7.14 16.57 -19.63
C LEU A 125 -7.90 16.87 -18.34
N LEU A 126 -9.13 16.39 -18.22
CA LEU A 126 -9.91 16.49 -16.99
C LEU A 126 -9.24 15.72 -15.86
N ILE A 127 -8.91 14.42 -16.05
CA ILE A 127 -8.19 13.62 -15.06
C ILE A 127 -6.88 14.30 -14.67
N LYS A 128 -6.06 14.68 -15.63
CA LYS A 128 -4.77 15.37 -15.38
C LYS A 128 -4.88 16.75 -14.74
N SER A 129 -6.07 17.30 -14.58
CA SER A 129 -6.28 18.53 -13.82
C SER A 129 -6.31 18.31 -12.31
N PHE A 130 -6.50 17.06 -11.87
CA PHE A 130 -6.42 16.64 -10.48
C PHE A 130 -4.99 16.19 -10.12
N ASN A 131 -4.65 16.28 -8.85
CA ASN A 131 -3.38 15.72 -8.37
C ASN A 131 -3.46 14.18 -8.32
N PRO A 132 -2.33 13.45 -8.46
CA PRO A 132 -2.32 11.99 -8.36
C PRO A 132 -2.91 11.42 -7.06
N ASP A 133 -2.85 12.17 -5.96
CA ASP A 133 -3.41 11.77 -4.66
C ASP A 133 -4.92 12.03 -4.53
N GLN A 134 -5.56 12.60 -5.56
CA GLN A 134 -6.97 12.97 -5.54
C GLN A 134 -7.83 11.95 -6.28
N ILE A 135 -9.02 11.69 -5.75
CA ILE A 135 -10.02 10.78 -6.36
C ILE A 135 -10.28 11.08 -7.83
N GLY A 136 -10.31 12.35 -8.22
CA GLY A 136 -10.56 12.77 -9.61
C GLY A 136 -9.49 12.34 -10.61
N HIS A 137 -8.32 11.89 -10.14
CA HIS A 137 -7.26 11.34 -11.00
C HIS A 137 -7.55 9.91 -11.46
N GLU A 138 -8.30 9.16 -10.68
CA GLU A 138 -8.52 7.71 -10.83
C GLU A 138 -9.95 7.37 -11.30
N ILE A 139 -10.67 8.34 -11.87
CA ILE A 139 -12.03 8.12 -12.31
C ILE A 139 -12.10 7.42 -13.66
N THR A 140 -13.02 6.47 -13.77
CA THR A 140 -13.46 5.97 -15.07
C THR A 140 -14.78 6.63 -15.50
N THR A 141 -14.95 6.85 -16.80
CA THR A 141 -16.23 7.33 -17.38
C THR A 141 -17.11 6.18 -17.84
N ASN A 142 -16.76 4.95 -17.49
CA ASN A 142 -17.45 3.72 -17.85
C ASN A 142 -18.60 3.43 -16.86
N PHE A 143 -19.66 4.24 -16.88
CA PHE A 143 -20.82 4.08 -16.02
C PHE A 143 -22.14 4.41 -16.73
N ILE A 144 -23.26 3.94 -16.17
CA ILE A 144 -24.61 4.20 -16.68
C ILE A 144 -25.29 5.29 -15.85
N SER A 145 -25.84 6.28 -16.52
CA SER A 145 -26.69 7.30 -15.90
C SER A 145 -28.01 7.47 -16.61
N ILE A 146 -29.06 7.72 -15.81
CA ILE A 146 -30.42 7.98 -16.31
C ILE A 146 -30.99 9.24 -15.68
N GLU A 147 -31.89 9.89 -16.38
CA GLU A 147 -32.58 11.07 -15.88
C GLU A 147 -33.72 10.67 -14.95
N ARG A 148 -33.91 11.41 -13.86
CA ARG A 148 -35.00 11.27 -12.90
C ARG A 148 -36.37 11.41 -13.58
N GLY A 149 -37.40 10.77 -13.04
CA GLY A 149 -38.77 10.86 -13.55
C GLY A 149 -39.05 9.99 -14.78
N LEU A 150 -38.14 9.11 -15.17
CA LEU A 150 -38.42 8.09 -16.17
C LEU A 150 -39.35 7.01 -15.57
N THR A 151 -40.10 6.33 -16.44
CA THR A 151 -40.79 5.08 -16.06
C THR A 151 -39.80 3.91 -16.06
N ILE A 152 -40.09 2.86 -15.29
CA ILE A 152 -39.27 1.62 -15.24
C ILE A 152 -38.91 1.12 -16.65
N ARG A 153 -39.91 1.08 -17.56
CA ARG A 153 -39.68 0.68 -18.95
C ARG A 153 -38.73 1.55 -19.71
N LYS A 154 -38.76 2.88 -19.49
CA LYS A 154 -37.84 3.82 -20.15
C LYS A 154 -36.43 3.72 -19.54
N ALA A 155 -36.33 3.60 -18.21
CA ALA A 155 -35.06 3.37 -17.50
C ALA A 155 -34.36 2.10 -17.99
N MET A 156 -35.11 0.99 -18.09
CA MET A 156 -34.57 -0.27 -18.63
C MET A 156 -34.13 -0.15 -20.11
N LYS A 157 -34.89 0.60 -20.92
CA LYS A 157 -34.49 0.84 -22.32
C LYS A 157 -33.20 1.66 -22.41
N GLU A 158 -33.04 2.63 -21.54
CA GLU A 158 -31.87 3.48 -21.49
C GLU A 158 -30.64 2.68 -20.99
N LEU A 159 -30.82 1.83 -19.96
CA LEU A 159 -29.83 0.87 -19.51
C LEU A 159 -29.33 -0.01 -20.66
N ILE A 160 -30.24 -0.68 -21.39
CA ILE A 160 -29.89 -1.56 -22.52
C ILE A 160 -29.16 -0.79 -23.63
N ARG A 161 -29.52 0.46 -23.87
CA ARG A 161 -28.83 1.30 -24.84
C ARG A 161 -27.38 1.60 -24.45
N GLN A 162 -27.16 1.94 -23.16
CA GLN A 162 -25.84 2.30 -22.65
C GLN A 162 -24.96 1.08 -22.41
N SER A 163 -25.50 -0.07 -21.99
CA SER A 163 -24.76 -1.31 -21.74
C SER A 163 -24.04 -1.88 -22.96
N SER A 164 -24.35 -1.39 -24.17
CA SER A 164 -23.57 -1.73 -25.38
C SER A 164 -22.18 -1.09 -25.42
N THR A 165 -21.96 -0.06 -24.61
CA THR A 165 -20.72 0.75 -24.60
C THR A 165 -20.09 0.89 -23.21
N HIS A 166 -20.81 0.57 -22.15
CA HIS A 166 -20.38 0.65 -20.77
C HIS A 166 -20.52 -0.72 -20.13
N ASP A 167 -19.51 -1.17 -19.43
CA ASP A 167 -19.43 -2.50 -18.82
C ASP A 167 -19.80 -2.48 -17.33
N ASN A 168 -19.58 -1.33 -16.64
CA ASN A 168 -20.04 -1.13 -15.26
C ASN A 168 -21.55 -0.82 -15.26
N ILE A 169 -22.36 -1.86 -15.11
CA ILE A 169 -23.82 -1.81 -15.21
C ILE A 169 -24.55 -2.13 -13.91
N ASN A 170 -23.85 -2.60 -12.87
CA ASN A 170 -24.46 -3.05 -11.62
C ASN A 170 -25.14 -1.91 -10.88
N THR A 171 -24.54 -0.73 -10.92
CA THR A 171 -25.07 0.51 -10.33
C THR A 171 -25.48 1.47 -11.43
N ILE A 172 -26.74 1.93 -11.41
CA ILE A 172 -27.28 2.91 -12.36
C ILE A 172 -27.45 4.23 -11.62
N TYR A 173 -26.72 5.26 -12.03
CA TYR A 173 -26.80 6.57 -11.39
C TYR A 173 -27.97 7.39 -11.92
N VAL A 174 -28.66 8.08 -11.03
CA VAL A 174 -29.80 8.91 -11.35
C VAL A 174 -29.41 10.38 -11.23
N THR A 175 -29.68 11.16 -12.29
CA THR A 175 -29.44 12.59 -12.31
C THR A 175 -30.77 13.38 -12.39
N ASP A 176 -30.80 14.54 -11.76
CA ASP A 176 -31.91 15.50 -11.87
C ASP A 176 -31.30 16.84 -12.35
N HIS A 177 -31.62 17.24 -13.57
CA HIS A 177 -31.06 18.44 -14.22
C HIS A 177 -29.52 18.46 -14.21
N ASN A 178 -28.87 17.35 -14.57
CA ASN A 178 -27.42 17.10 -14.57
C ASN A 178 -26.79 16.94 -13.18
N GLN A 179 -27.51 17.18 -12.09
CA GLN A 179 -26.97 16.96 -10.75
C GLN A 179 -27.24 15.54 -10.28
N TYR A 180 -26.31 15.00 -9.52
CA TYR A 180 -26.47 13.68 -8.90
C TYR A 180 -27.67 13.68 -7.95
N TYR A 181 -28.53 12.67 -8.07
CA TYR A 181 -29.73 12.53 -7.23
C TYR A 181 -29.68 11.24 -6.37
N GLY A 182 -29.15 10.15 -6.90
CA GLY A 182 -29.09 8.86 -6.22
C GLY A 182 -28.65 7.75 -7.16
N ALA A 183 -28.75 6.51 -6.71
CA ALA A 183 -28.40 5.34 -7.48
C ALA A 183 -29.49 4.26 -7.42
N ILE A 184 -29.50 3.36 -8.38
CA ILE A 184 -30.40 2.19 -8.47
C ILE A 184 -29.51 0.96 -8.65
N ASP A 185 -29.70 -0.06 -7.84
CA ASP A 185 -29.12 -1.38 -8.07
C ASP A 185 -29.77 -2.01 -9.30
N LEU A 186 -28.98 -2.57 -10.20
CA LEU A 186 -29.45 -3.28 -11.38
C LEU A 186 -30.49 -4.36 -11.04
N LYS A 187 -30.29 -5.07 -9.94
CA LYS A 187 -31.20 -6.10 -9.44
C LYS A 187 -32.59 -5.52 -9.16
N ASP A 188 -32.66 -4.35 -8.52
CA ASP A 188 -33.92 -3.70 -8.17
C ASP A 188 -34.66 -3.24 -9.42
N LEU A 189 -33.94 -2.71 -10.41
CA LEU A 189 -34.51 -2.34 -11.70
C LEU A 189 -35.02 -3.56 -12.49
N ILE A 190 -34.33 -4.72 -12.42
CA ILE A 190 -34.75 -5.97 -13.06
C ILE A 190 -36.01 -6.54 -12.40
N VAL A 191 -36.14 -6.43 -11.08
CA VAL A 191 -37.28 -6.97 -10.31
C VAL A 191 -38.51 -6.06 -10.40
N ALA A 192 -38.33 -4.77 -10.63
CA ALA A 192 -39.39 -3.78 -10.72
C ALA A 192 -40.36 -4.08 -11.88
N ARG A 193 -41.64 -3.83 -11.62
CA ARG A 193 -42.71 -4.02 -12.64
C ARG A 193 -42.92 -2.73 -13.43
N GLU A 194 -43.45 -2.84 -14.64
CA GLU A 194 -43.65 -1.70 -15.54
C GLU A 194 -44.51 -0.58 -14.92
N ASN A 195 -45.41 -0.88 -13.99
CA ASN A 195 -46.29 0.08 -13.33
C ASN A 195 -45.76 0.58 -11.97
N ASP A 196 -44.64 0.10 -11.51
CA ASP A 196 -44.03 0.57 -10.28
C ASP A 196 -43.42 1.97 -10.49
N ASP A 197 -43.33 2.75 -9.41
CA ASP A 197 -42.70 4.06 -9.45
C ASP A 197 -41.17 3.90 -9.36
N LEU A 198 -40.45 4.50 -10.31
CA LEU A 198 -38.99 4.49 -10.30
C LEU A 198 -38.41 5.12 -9.01
N GLU A 199 -39.09 6.13 -8.45
CA GLU A 199 -38.68 6.81 -7.23
C GLU A 199 -38.56 5.88 -6.02
N GLU A 200 -39.36 4.78 -5.98
CA GLU A 200 -39.35 3.83 -4.86
C GLU A 200 -38.08 2.95 -4.81
N ILE A 201 -37.38 2.85 -5.92
CA ILE A 201 -36.15 2.04 -6.03
C ILE A 201 -34.87 2.89 -6.12
N ILE A 202 -34.99 4.22 -6.05
CA ILE A 202 -33.81 5.12 -6.04
C ILE A 202 -33.30 5.25 -4.61
N ALA A 203 -32.07 4.82 -4.38
CA ALA A 203 -31.34 5.07 -3.13
C ALA A 203 -30.75 6.49 -3.15
N THR A 204 -31.42 7.45 -2.53
CA THR A 204 -30.96 8.85 -2.46
C THR A 204 -29.85 9.07 -1.45
N SER A 205 -29.61 8.10 -0.56
CA SER A 205 -28.51 8.08 0.43
C SER A 205 -27.32 7.24 -0.03
N TYR A 206 -27.26 6.90 -1.32
CA TYR A 206 -26.12 6.14 -1.85
C TYR A 206 -24.82 6.96 -1.70
N PRO A 207 -23.74 6.33 -1.22
CA PRO A 207 -22.48 7.03 -0.95
C PRO A 207 -21.87 7.61 -2.22
N HIS A 208 -21.19 8.73 -2.08
CA HIS A 208 -20.49 9.41 -3.19
C HIS A 208 -19.25 10.12 -2.65
N VAL A 209 -18.34 10.46 -3.53
CA VAL A 209 -17.11 11.19 -3.20
C VAL A 209 -16.92 12.39 -4.13
N TYR A 210 -16.14 13.37 -3.72
CA TYR A 210 -15.81 14.52 -4.56
C TYR A 210 -14.43 14.37 -5.19
N ALA A 211 -14.28 14.85 -6.42
CA ALA A 211 -13.06 14.70 -7.21
C ALA A 211 -11.80 15.31 -6.55
N HIS A 212 -11.97 16.32 -5.68
CA HIS A 212 -10.87 16.98 -4.97
C HIS A 212 -10.49 16.31 -3.65
N GLU A 213 -11.24 15.31 -3.21
CA GLU A 213 -10.92 14.57 -1.99
C GLU A 213 -9.65 13.75 -2.19
N GLN A 214 -8.85 13.64 -1.11
CA GLN A 214 -7.66 12.80 -1.13
C GLN A 214 -8.07 11.33 -1.06
N ILE A 215 -7.42 10.49 -1.82
CA ILE A 215 -7.68 9.03 -1.83
C ILE A 215 -7.54 8.48 -0.42
N SER A 216 -6.44 8.79 0.27
CA SER A 216 -6.15 8.32 1.63
C SER A 216 -7.17 8.75 2.69
N GLU A 217 -7.89 9.87 2.49
CA GLU A 217 -8.87 10.37 3.46
C GLU A 217 -10.24 9.69 3.33
N CYS A 218 -10.63 9.24 2.13
CA CYS A 218 -11.97 8.71 1.88
C CYS A 218 -12.03 7.21 1.60
N ILE A 219 -10.89 6.57 1.28
CA ILE A 219 -10.88 5.17 0.83
C ILE A 219 -11.40 4.20 1.89
N ASP A 220 -11.01 4.38 3.15
CA ASP A 220 -11.48 3.52 4.24
C ASP A 220 -12.98 3.66 4.49
N GLU A 221 -13.53 4.89 4.36
CA GLU A 221 -14.96 5.15 4.51
C GLU A 221 -15.76 4.51 3.39
N ILE A 222 -15.37 4.71 2.12
CA ILE A 222 -16.10 4.14 0.99
C ILE A 222 -16.02 2.61 0.95
N ARG A 223 -14.89 2.02 1.34
CA ARG A 223 -14.71 0.57 1.43
C ARG A 223 -15.71 -0.09 2.38
N GLU A 224 -16.09 0.58 3.48
CA GLU A 224 -17.04 0.04 4.46
C GLU A 224 -18.47 -0.13 3.90
N TYR A 225 -18.81 0.56 2.81
CA TYR A 225 -20.13 0.42 2.17
C TYR A 225 -20.27 -0.84 1.32
N GLU A 226 -19.17 -1.47 0.92
CA GLU A 226 -19.15 -2.72 0.11
C GLU A 226 -19.95 -2.61 -1.20
N GLU A 227 -19.98 -1.42 -1.81
CA GLU A 227 -20.68 -1.17 -3.08
C GLU A 227 -19.76 -1.44 -4.28
N ASP A 228 -20.34 -1.78 -5.44
CA ASP A 228 -19.59 -2.11 -6.67
C ASP A 228 -18.88 -0.88 -7.29
N SER A 229 -19.45 0.31 -7.13
CA SER A 229 -18.86 1.56 -7.61
C SER A 229 -19.45 2.77 -6.90
N PHE A 230 -18.69 3.87 -6.88
CA PHE A 230 -19.06 5.13 -6.23
C PHE A 230 -19.02 6.28 -7.23
N PRO A 231 -20.06 7.13 -7.30
CA PRO A 231 -20.06 8.28 -8.18
C PRO A 231 -19.12 9.35 -7.65
N VAL A 232 -18.32 9.90 -8.55
CA VAL A 232 -17.40 11.00 -8.27
C VAL A 232 -18.00 12.30 -8.78
N LEU A 233 -18.18 13.27 -7.88
CA LEU A 233 -18.85 14.51 -8.14
C LEU A 233 -17.86 15.67 -8.27
N ASN A 234 -18.21 16.64 -9.13
CA ASN A 234 -17.56 17.95 -9.15
C ASN A 234 -18.19 18.91 -8.12
N ASP A 235 -17.66 20.12 -8.02
CA ASP A 235 -18.16 21.16 -7.11
C ASP A 235 -19.63 21.60 -7.38
N ASN A 236 -20.18 21.26 -8.54
CA ASN A 236 -21.57 21.54 -8.91
C ASN A 236 -22.52 20.36 -8.62
N ASN A 237 -22.05 19.31 -7.95
CA ASN A 237 -22.74 18.04 -7.74
C ASN A 237 -23.10 17.29 -9.05
N GLU A 238 -22.33 17.47 -10.11
CA GLU A 238 -22.48 16.71 -11.35
C GLU A 238 -21.54 15.49 -11.31
N ILE A 239 -22.00 14.34 -11.82
CA ILE A 239 -21.16 13.13 -11.91
C ILE A 239 -20.16 13.36 -13.05
N ILE A 240 -18.88 13.29 -12.74
CA ILE A 240 -17.79 13.39 -13.73
C ILE A 240 -17.17 12.03 -14.06
N GLY A 241 -17.37 11.04 -13.20
CA GLY A 241 -16.89 9.67 -13.34
C GLY A 241 -17.33 8.83 -12.18
N VAL A 242 -16.80 7.62 -12.09
CA VAL A 242 -16.98 6.68 -10.98
C VAL A 242 -15.65 6.06 -10.60
N ILE A 243 -15.56 5.58 -9.35
CA ILE A 243 -14.50 4.69 -8.88
C ILE A 243 -15.15 3.33 -8.64
N THR A 244 -14.49 2.26 -9.04
CA THR A 244 -14.98 0.88 -8.85
C THR A 244 -14.42 0.25 -7.57
N SER A 245 -15.05 -0.84 -7.12
CA SER A 245 -14.53 -1.62 -5.99
C SER A 245 -13.15 -2.24 -6.27
N THR A 246 -12.82 -2.45 -7.54
CA THR A 246 -11.50 -2.91 -7.96
C THR A 246 -10.45 -1.83 -7.67
N ASP A 247 -10.68 -0.61 -8.15
CA ASP A 247 -9.78 0.54 -7.94
C ASP A 247 -9.55 0.78 -6.44
N ILE A 248 -10.63 0.69 -5.63
CA ILE A 248 -10.53 0.81 -4.17
C ILE A 248 -9.63 -0.28 -3.57
N THR A 249 -9.72 -1.51 -4.09
CA THR A 249 -8.89 -2.61 -3.61
C THR A 249 -7.41 -2.37 -3.96
N ASP A 250 -7.13 -1.94 -5.17
CA ASP A 250 -5.78 -1.65 -5.65
C ASP A 250 -5.15 -0.50 -4.83
N PHE A 251 -5.91 0.57 -4.56
CA PHE A 251 -5.43 1.66 -3.68
C PHE A 251 -5.11 1.21 -2.27
N VAL A 252 -5.94 0.33 -1.68
CA VAL A 252 -5.67 -0.21 -0.34
C VAL A 252 -4.41 -1.08 -0.35
N GLU A 253 -4.18 -1.85 -1.41
CA GLU A 253 -2.96 -2.65 -1.56
C GLU A 253 -1.74 -1.73 -1.71
N ASP A 254 -1.79 -0.72 -2.57
CA ASP A 254 -0.71 0.25 -2.76
C ASP A 254 -0.36 1.02 -1.48
N GLU A 255 -1.35 1.49 -0.72
CA GLU A 255 -1.15 2.16 0.56
C GLU A 255 -0.48 1.24 1.59
N GLN A 256 -0.92 -0.04 1.67
CA GLN A 256 -0.30 -1.02 2.57
C GLN A 256 1.15 -1.32 2.17
N ASP A 257 1.44 -1.41 0.89
CA ASP A 257 2.78 -1.65 0.38
C ASP A 257 3.71 -0.44 0.60
N GLU A 258 3.18 0.78 0.44
CA GLU A 258 3.90 2.01 0.76
C GLU A 258 4.20 2.11 2.26
N ASP A 259 3.22 1.83 3.12
CA ASP A 259 3.40 1.76 4.58
C ASP A 259 4.44 0.72 4.99
N TYR A 260 4.43 -0.44 4.34
CA TYR A 260 5.43 -1.48 4.55
C TYR A 260 6.83 -1.03 4.15
N ALA A 261 6.96 -0.35 3.01
CA ALA A 261 8.23 0.23 2.57
C ALA A 261 8.76 1.30 3.55
N LYS A 262 7.89 2.21 3.99
CA LYS A 262 8.22 3.24 4.99
C LYS A 262 8.63 2.62 6.32
N LEU A 263 7.91 1.59 6.80
CA LEU A 263 8.25 0.86 8.02
C LEU A 263 9.64 0.19 7.91
N ALA A 264 10.03 -0.26 6.73
CA ALA A 264 11.35 -0.82 6.46
C ALA A 264 12.44 0.27 6.31
N GLY A 265 12.10 1.55 6.31
CA GLY A 265 13.01 2.68 6.11
C GLY A 265 13.39 2.89 4.64
N MET A 266 12.45 2.67 3.75
CA MET A 266 12.54 2.99 2.32
C MET A 266 11.66 4.20 1.99
N THR A 267 11.92 4.87 0.88
CA THR A 267 11.11 6.02 0.44
C THR A 267 9.92 5.59 -0.41
N GLU A 268 10.03 4.43 -1.06
CA GLU A 268 9.03 3.87 -1.96
C GLU A 268 9.16 2.34 -1.96
N GLN A 269 8.12 1.67 -2.47
CA GLN A 269 8.10 0.23 -2.73
C GLN A 269 9.22 -0.19 -3.70
N SER A 270 9.66 -1.43 -3.60
CA SER A 270 10.76 -2.00 -4.41
C SER A 270 10.23 -3.11 -5.29
N ASP A 271 10.40 -2.98 -6.60
CA ASP A 271 9.99 -3.97 -7.60
C ASP A 271 11.09 -4.99 -7.88
N LEU A 272 10.70 -6.18 -8.36
CA LEU A 272 11.64 -7.26 -8.68
C LEU A 272 12.57 -6.90 -9.84
N ASP A 273 12.08 -6.13 -10.80
CA ASP A 273 12.79 -5.77 -12.04
C ASP A 273 13.45 -4.39 -11.98
N GLU A 274 13.41 -3.70 -10.80
CA GLU A 274 14.03 -2.40 -10.65
C GLU A 274 15.55 -2.43 -10.83
N THR A 275 16.12 -1.36 -11.39
CA THR A 275 17.57 -1.26 -11.55
C THR A 275 18.26 -1.06 -10.19
N VAL A 276 19.51 -1.54 -10.06
CA VAL A 276 20.35 -1.30 -8.86
C VAL A 276 20.39 0.17 -8.47
N LYS A 277 20.38 1.08 -9.46
CA LYS A 277 20.43 2.51 -9.24
C LYS A 277 19.14 3.04 -8.61
N ASP A 278 17.99 2.53 -9.00
CA ASP A 278 16.70 2.95 -8.48
C ASP A 278 16.49 2.38 -7.08
N GLY A 279 16.83 1.11 -6.83
CA GLY A 279 16.84 0.55 -5.47
C GLY A 279 17.80 1.30 -4.51
N MET A 280 18.93 1.81 -5.01
CA MET A 280 19.80 2.69 -4.21
C MET A 280 19.12 4.02 -3.86
N LYS A 281 18.42 4.66 -4.81
CA LYS A 281 17.73 5.93 -4.57
C LYS A 281 16.66 5.79 -3.49
N LYS A 282 15.93 4.69 -3.47
CA LYS A 282 14.87 4.40 -2.51
C LYS A 282 15.40 4.15 -1.08
N ARG A 283 16.63 3.65 -0.91
CA ARG A 283 17.20 3.23 0.38
C ARG A 283 18.24 4.22 0.93
N LEU A 284 19.06 4.82 0.06
CA LEU A 284 20.21 5.61 0.47
C LEU A 284 19.86 6.84 1.33
N PRO A 285 18.76 7.60 1.09
CA PRO A 285 18.41 8.74 1.93
C PRO A 285 18.27 8.36 3.41
N TRP A 286 17.54 7.30 3.71
CA TRP A 286 17.38 6.79 5.06
C TRP A 286 18.68 6.28 5.67
N LEU A 287 19.47 5.54 4.91
CA LEU A 287 20.75 5.04 5.39
C LEU A 287 21.73 6.17 5.77
N ILE A 288 21.73 7.27 5.01
CA ILE A 288 22.53 8.46 5.33
C ILE A 288 22.03 9.11 6.62
N LEU A 289 20.72 9.30 6.79
CA LEU A 289 20.13 9.82 8.01
C LEU A 289 20.53 8.97 9.24
N LEU A 290 20.36 7.64 9.12
CA LEU A 290 20.70 6.69 10.17
C LEU A 290 22.20 6.67 10.50
N LEU A 291 23.07 6.88 9.51
CA LEU A 291 24.51 7.04 9.72
C LEU A 291 24.80 8.23 10.65
N PHE A 292 24.18 9.39 10.40
CA PHE A 292 24.35 10.56 11.27
C PHE A 292 23.78 10.35 12.67
N LEU A 293 22.61 9.72 12.78
CA LEU A 293 22.02 9.38 14.09
C LEU A 293 22.90 8.38 14.85
N GLY A 294 23.44 7.37 14.16
CA GLY A 294 24.39 6.41 14.74
C GLY A 294 25.67 7.08 15.26
N MET A 295 26.16 8.13 14.60
CA MET A 295 27.29 8.93 15.11
C MET A 295 26.94 9.63 16.44
N ILE A 296 25.70 10.11 16.61
CA ILE A 296 25.23 10.69 17.88
C ILE A 296 25.24 9.62 18.97
N VAL A 297 24.70 8.43 18.70
CA VAL A 297 24.73 7.29 19.65
C VAL A 297 26.16 6.95 20.03
N SER A 298 27.06 6.84 19.06
CA SER A 298 28.51 6.58 19.31
C SER A 298 29.16 7.64 20.19
N THR A 299 28.80 8.92 20.00
CA THR A 299 29.31 10.03 20.83
C THR A 299 28.83 9.88 22.28
N VAL A 300 27.57 9.50 22.48
CA VAL A 300 27.00 9.27 23.82
C VAL A 300 27.67 8.07 24.50
N VAL A 301 27.92 6.97 23.77
CA VAL A 301 28.72 5.83 24.29
C VAL A 301 30.09 6.31 24.81
N GLY A 302 30.76 7.21 24.07
CA GLY A 302 32.06 7.81 24.45
C GLY A 302 32.02 8.56 25.79
N LEU A 303 30.88 9.13 26.20
CA LEU A 303 30.75 9.80 27.50
C LEU A 303 30.89 8.82 28.69
N PHE A 304 30.67 7.51 28.45
CA PHE A 304 30.76 6.46 29.45
C PHE A 304 32.08 5.67 29.40
N GLU A 305 33.11 6.19 28.71
CA GLU A 305 34.43 5.53 28.58
C GLU A 305 35.03 5.17 29.93
N SER A 306 34.86 6.01 30.96
CA SER A 306 35.35 5.74 32.32
C SER A 306 34.70 4.50 32.94
N VAL A 307 33.41 4.29 32.71
CA VAL A 307 32.67 3.11 33.19
C VAL A 307 33.19 1.83 32.52
N VAL A 308 33.45 1.93 31.22
CA VAL A 308 33.98 0.82 30.42
C VAL A 308 35.41 0.48 30.88
N ALA A 309 36.22 1.50 31.18
CA ALA A 309 37.62 1.31 31.67
C ALA A 309 37.68 0.60 33.02
N GLU A 310 36.74 0.91 33.93
CA GLU A 310 36.71 0.28 35.26
C GLU A 310 36.12 -1.13 35.21
N ILE A 311 35.08 -1.35 34.40
CA ILE A 311 34.36 -2.66 34.36
C ILE A 311 34.21 -3.14 32.92
N ALA A 312 35.29 -3.60 32.31
CA ALA A 312 35.29 -4.05 30.91
C ALA A 312 34.27 -5.14 30.56
N ILE A 313 33.84 -5.95 31.54
CA ILE A 313 32.84 -7.01 31.34
C ILE A 313 31.46 -6.43 30.98
N VAL A 314 31.14 -5.17 31.32
CA VAL A 314 29.89 -4.50 31.00
C VAL A 314 29.72 -4.41 29.48
N VAL A 315 30.78 -4.20 28.71
CA VAL A 315 30.75 -4.12 27.26
C VAL A 315 30.19 -5.43 26.61
N CYS A 316 30.44 -6.58 27.24
CA CYS A 316 29.98 -7.89 26.72
C CYS A 316 28.46 -8.00 26.59
N PHE A 317 27.71 -7.24 27.39
CA PHE A 317 26.24 -7.33 27.44
C PHE A 317 25.54 -6.13 26.79
N GLN A 318 26.30 -5.13 26.30
CA GLN A 318 25.76 -3.96 25.62
C GLN A 318 24.86 -4.37 24.44
N SER A 319 25.37 -5.21 23.54
CA SER A 319 24.61 -5.64 22.35
C SER A 319 23.30 -6.32 22.71
N LEU A 320 23.28 -7.13 23.80
CA LEU A 320 22.04 -7.77 24.25
C LEU A 320 20.97 -6.75 24.65
N ILE A 321 21.35 -5.69 25.35
CA ILE A 321 20.42 -4.68 25.84
C ILE A 321 19.92 -3.80 24.70
N LEU A 322 20.82 -3.38 23.79
CA LEU A 322 20.46 -2.60 22.61
C LEU A 322 19.50 -3.39 21.69
N ASP A 323 19.85 -4.64 21.39
CA ASP A 323 19.02 -5.53 20.54
C ASP A 323 17.62 -5.70 21.12
N MET A 324 17.50 -6.03 22.40
CA MET A 324 16.20 -6.23 23.04
C MET A 324 15.38 -4.93 23.12
N ALA A 325 16.02 -3.80 23.37
CA ALA A 325 15.38 -2.49 23.36
C ALA A 325 14.86 -2.12 21.96
N GLY A 326 15.68 -2.31 20.92
CA GLY A 326 15.29 -2.11 19.53
C GLY A 326 14.08 -2.96 19.12
N ASN A 327 14.14 -4.26 19.44
CA ASN A 327 13.07 -5.20 19.10
C ASN A 327 11.73 -4.86 19.78
N VAL A 328 11.74 -4.51 21.05
CA VAL A 328 10.51 -4.10 21.77
C VAL A 328 9.96 -2.80 21.17
N GLY A 329 10.81 -1.85 20.87
CA GLY A 329 10.40 -0.58 20.27
C GLY A 329 9.77 -0.77 18.89
N THR A 330 10.35 -1.62 18.03
CA THR A 330 9.76 -1.90 16.71
C THR A 330 8.45 -2.70 16.79
N GLN A 331 8.29 -3.59 17.79
CA GLN A 331 7.02 -4.28 18.05
C GLN A 331 5.93 -3.27 18.47
N SER A 332 6.24 -2.36 19.40
CA SER A 332 5.29 -1.31 19.81
C SER A 332 5.00 -0.32 18.70
N LEU A 333 5.99 -0.01 17.84
CA LEU A 333 5.80 0.80 16.63
C LEU A 333 4.77 0.16 15.69
N ALA A 334 4.96 -1.11 15.31
CA ALA A 334 4.12 -1.79 14.35
C ALA A 334 2.64 -1.82 14.77
N VAL A 335 2.36 -2.10 16.06
CA VAL A 335 0.98 -2.08 16.57
C VAL A 335 0.43 -0.65 16.71
N THR A 336 1.30 0.35 16.89
CA THR A 336 0.87 1.77 17.00
C THR A 336 0.53 2.35 15.63
N ILE A 337 1.33 2.08 14.59
CA ILE A 337 1.01 2.49 13.22
C ILE A 337 -0.35 1.92 12.84
N ARG A 338 -0.56 0.61 13.00
CA ARG A 338 -1.85 -0.02 12.71
C ARG A 338 -3.04 0.60 13.47
N LEU A 339 -2.82 1.07 14.71
CA LEU A 339 -3.86 1.77 15.46
C LEU A 339 -4.16 3.14 14.85
N LEU A 340 -3.15 3.82 14.32
CA LEU A 340 -3.26 5.20 13.82
C LEU A 340 -3.81 5.30 12.40
N VAL A 341 -3.94 4.20 11.69
CA VAL A 341 -4.67 4.10 10.41
C VAL A 341 -6.15 4.48 10.60
N ASP A 342 -6.75 4.18 11.75
CA ASP A 342 -8.10 4.66 12.07
C ASP A 342 -8.05 6.13 12.53
N GLU A 343 -8.40 7.05 11.64
CA GLU A 343 -8.36 8.50 11.91
C GLU A 343 -9.31 8.95 13.01
N ASN A 344 -10.38 8.19 13.30
CA ASN A 344 -11.42 8.54 14.27
C ASN A 344 -11.08 8.18 15.72
N ILE A 345 -9.85 7.72 16.01
CA ILE A 345 -9.46 7.31 17.36
C ILE A 345 -9.43 8.47 18.34
N SER A 346 -10.24 8.34 19.40
CA SER A 346 -10.32 9.34 20.45
C SER A 346 -9.00 9.47 21.26
N ALA A 347 -8.73 10.66 21.80
CA ALA A 347 -7.58 10.87 22.68
C ALA A 347 -7.60 9.92 23.90
N LYS A 348 -8.79 9.51 24.35
CA LYS A 348 -8.96 8.55 25.45
C LYS A 348 -8.50 7.15 25.06
N ASP A 349 -8.77 6.72 23.83
CA ASP A 349 -8.36 5.41 23.34
C ASP A 349 -6.86 5.38 23.07
N LYS A 350 -6.28 6.44 22.50
CA LYS A 350 -4.83 6.62 22.38
C LYS A 350 -4.13 6.51 23.74
N PHE A 351 -4.66 7.15 24.77
CA PHE A 351 -4.12 7.04 26.15
C PHE A 351 -4.26 5.62 26.73
N LYS A 352 -5.44 5.00 26.56
CA LYS A 352 -5.67 3.62 27.01
C LYS A 352 -4.72 2.62 26.32
N PHE A 353 -4.50 2.81 25.03
CA PHE A 353 -3.55 2.03 24.25
C PHE A 353 -2.11 2.20 24.76
N THR A 354 -1.68 3.44 24.99
CA THR A 354 -0.34 3.74 25.56
C THR A 354 -0.14 3.05 26.91
N LEU A 355 -1.15 3.05 27.79
CA LEU A 355 -1.07 2.32 29.06
C LEU A 355 -1.01 0.80 28.87
N LYS A 356 -1.69 0.27 27.86
CA LYS A 356 -1.65 -1.16 27.53
C LYS A 356 -0.24 -1.55 27.07
N GLU A 357 0.36 -0.81 26.14
CA GLU A 357 1.71 -1.05 25.65
C GLU A 357 2.76 -0.90 26.76
N LEU A 358 2.62 0.09 27.63
CA LEU A 358 3.47 0.24 28.81
C LEU A 358 3.39 -1.01 29.72
N ASN A 359 2.19 -1.55 29.96
CA ASN A 359 2.02 -2.77 30.76
C ASN A 359 2.64 -4.00 30.08
N ILE A 360 2.57 -4.08 28.75
CA ILE A 360 3.25 -5.14 27.98
C ILE A 360 4.77 -5.00 28.15
N GLY A 361 5.30 -3.78 27.99
CA GLY A 361 6.72 -3.49 28.20
C GLY A 361 7.21 -3.82 29.62
N LEU A 362 6.41 -3.48 30.65
CA LEU A 362 6.69 -3.85 32.05
C LEU A 362 6.70 -5.36 32.26
N SER A 363 5.74 -6.07 31.70
CA SER A 363 5.63 -7.53 31.84
C SER A 363 6.79 -8.25 31.15
N ASN A 364 7.03 -7.91 29.89
CA ASN A 364 8.13 -8.48 29.10
C ASN A 364 9.50 -8.16 29.72
N GLY A 365 9.68 -6.91 30.12
CA GLY A 365 10.90 -6.44 30.80
C GLY A 365 11.16 -7.19 32.11
N THR A 366 10.12 -7.44 32.92
CA THR A 366 10.23 -8.22 34.16
C THR A 366 10.66 -9.66 33.89
N ILE A 367 9.99 -10.33 32.95
CA ILE A 367 10.28 -11.73 32.62
C ILE A 367 11.71 -11.85 32.06
N LEU A 368 12.06 -11.03 31.08
CA LEU A 368 13.37 -11.08 30.42
C LEU A 368 14.50 -10.57 31.33
N GLY A 369 14.24 -9.58 32.18
CA GLY A 369 15.17 -9.11 33.20
C GLY A 369 15.51 -10.21 34.21
N LEU A 370 14.53 -10.95 34.70
CA LEU A 370 14.73 -12.08 35.61
C LEU A 370 15.46 -13.27 34.93
N LEU A 371 15.08 -13.58 33.69
CA LEU A 371 15.77 -14.60 32.90
C LEU A 371 17.25 -14.22 32.68
N SER A 372 17.50 -12.96 32.28
CA SER A 372 18.85 -12.44 32.12
C SER A 372 19.67 -12.51 33.42
N PHE A 373 19.05 -12.12 34.54
CA PHE A 373 19.70 -12.23 35.84
C PHE A 373 20.22 -13.66 36.12
N VAL A 374 19.40 -14.66 35.87
CA VAL A 374 19.76 -16.06 36.13
C VAL A 374 20.79 -16.55 35.11
N PHE A 375 20.49 -16.46 33.82
CA PHE A 375 21.36 -17.01 32.76
C PHE A 375 22.72 -16.32 32.69
N ILE A 376 22.75 -14.98 32.76
CA ILE A 376 24.00 -14.21 32.70
C ILE A 376 24.82 -14.43 34.00
N GLY A 377 24.16 -14.55 35.17
CA GLY A 377 24.85 -14.86 36.41
C GLY A 377 25.62 -16.15 36.31
N PHE A 378 24.96 -17.24 35.87
CA PHE A 378 25.65 -18.52 35.65
C PHE A 378 26.69 -18.43 34.53
N TYR A 379 26.45 -17.73 33.44
CA TYR A 379 27.43 -17.53 32.38
C TYR A 379 28.71 -16.85 32.90
N ILE A 380 28.58 -15.77 33.66
CA ILE A 380 29.72 -15.01 34.21
C ILE A 380 30.46 -15.92 35.20
N MET A 381 29.76 -16.63 36.05
CA MET A 381 30.38 -17.56 37.05
C MET A 381 31.15 -18.67 36.36
N LEU A 382 30.57 -19.37 35.37
CA LEU A 382 31.14 -20.55 34.75
C LEU A 382 32.14 -20.24 33.64
N ALA A 383 31.79 -19.29 32.74
CA ALA A 383 32.63 -19.02 31.58
C ALA A 383 33.71 -17.96 31.82
N LYS A 384 33.49 -17.05 32.79
CA LYS A 384 34.44 -15.99 33.14
C LYS A 384 35.17 -16.25 34.47
N ASN A 385 34.87 -17.37 35.13
CA ASN A 385 35.47 -17.78 36.42
C ASN A 385 35.40 -16.67 37.51
N ARG A 386 34.31 -15.91 37.57
CA ARG A 386 34.12 -14.90 38.61
C ARG A 386 33.45 -15.52 39.85
N PRO A 387 33.73 -15.00 41.06
CA PRO A 387 33.04 -15.36 42.28
C PRO A 387 31.51 -15.24 42.13
N PHE A 388 30.74 -16.12 42.81
CA PHE A 388 29.30 -16.13 42.77
C PHE A 388 28.69 -14.72 43.01
N MET A 389 29.16 -14.05 44.04
CA MET A 389 28.63 -12.71 44.43
C MET A 389 28.82 -11.69 43.34
N ASP A 390 30.04 -11.59 42.76
CA ASP A 390 30.37 -10.64 41.71
C ASP A 390 29.56 -10.94 40.42
N ALA A 391 29.45 -12.26 40.08
CA ALA A 391 28.72 -12.70 38.91
C ALA A 391 27.23 -12.31 39.00
N PHE A 392 26.59 -12.45 40.15
CA PHE A 392 25.18 -12.15 40.34
C PHE A 392 24.92 -10.66 40.59
N ILE A 393 25.87 -9.88 41.09
CA ILE A 393 25.77 -8.42 41.12
C ILE A 393 25.81 -7.85 39.69
N LEU A 394 26.78 -8.33 38.88
CA LEU A 394 26.88 -7.92 37.48
C LEU A 394 25.62 -8.30 36.66
N SER A 395 25.16 -9.53 36.79
CA SER A 395 23.95 -9.98 36.09
C SER A 395 22.70 -9.26 36.59
N GLY A 396 22.60 -8.89 37.85
CA GLY A 396 21.55 -8.09 38.42
C GLY A 396 21.50 -6.67 37.79
N CYS A 397 22.67 -6.06 37.62
CA CYS A 397 22.77 -4.79 36.90
C CYS A 397 22.26 -4.92 35.44
N VAL A 398 22.68 -5.97 34.72
CA VAL A 398 22.22 -6.23 33.34
C VAL A 398 20.71 -6.47 33.31
N GLY A 399 20.16 -7.29 34.21
CA GLY A 399 18.73 -7.59 34.28
C GLY A 399 17.86 -6.36 34.56
N VAL A 400 18.28 -5.52 35.52
CA VAL A 400 17.60 -4.24 35.82
C VAL A 400 17.70 -3.27 34.64
N SER A 401 18.87 -3.18 34.03
CA SER A 401 19.07 -2.32 32.86
C SER A 401 18.21 -2.75 31.67
N LEU A 402 18.11 -4.06 31.42
CA LEU A 402 17.23 -4.64 30.40
C LEU A 402 15.76 -4.32 30.68
N PHE A 403 15.31 -4.51 31.91
CA PHE A 403 13.96 -4.16 32.33
C PHE A 403 13.63 -2.69 32.02
N VAL A 404 14.49 -1.77 32.49
CA VAL A 404 14.26 -0.33 32.33
C VAL A 404 14.34 0.06 30.86
N ALA A 405 15.30 -0.44 30.10
CA ALA A 405 15.46 -0.16 28.69
C ALA A 405 14.21 -0.60 27.89
N MET A 406 13.69 -1.81 28.13
CA MET A 406 12.51 -2.33 27.45
C MET A 406 11.24 -1.51 27.74
N VAL A 407 11.06 -1.03 28.98
CA VAL A 407 9.93 -0.18 29.36
C VAL A 407 9.99 1.16 28.60
N PHE A 408 11.15 1.80 28.57
CA PHE A 408 11.31 3.06 27.84
C PHE A 408 11.19 2.85 26.33
N SER A 409 11.73 1.78 25.78
CA SER A 409 11.67 1.48 24.35
C SER A 409 10.24 1.19 23.88
N SER A 410 9.44 0.51 24.68
CA SER A 410 8.01 0.34 24.39
C SER A 410 7.28 1.69 24.34
N LEU A 411 7.57 2.61 25.26
CA LEU A 411 7.00 3.97 25.24
C LEU A 411 7.47 4.77 24.02
N VAL A 412 8.74 4.70 23.66
CA VAL A 412 9.29 5.36 22.47
C VAL A 412 8.59 4.89 21.21
N GLY A 413 8.37 3.56 21.06
CA GLY A 413 7.66 2.94 19.94
C GLY A 413 6.20 3.37 19.82
N VAL A 414 5.58 3.88 20.90
CA VAL A 414 4.22 4.42 20.89
C VAL A 414 4.20 5.94 20.72
N VAL A 415 5.02 6.65 21.47
CA VAL A 415 4.95 8.12 21.56
C VAL A 415 5.42 8.79 20.27
N ILE A 416 6.46 8.24 19.61
CA ILE A 416 7.01 8.85 18.39
C ILE A 416 5.99 8.82 17.23
N PRO A 417 5.38 7.67 16.84
CA PRO A 417 4.38 7.68 15.77
C PRO A 417 3.14 8.49 16.13
N MET A 418 2.71 8.48 17.40
CA MET A 418 1.62 9.36 17.85
C MET A 418 1.96 10.85 17.74
N PHE A 419 3.22 11.21 17.94
CA PHE A 419 3.69 12.58 17.75
C PHE A 419 3.66 12.98 16.27
N PHE A 420 4.13 12.12 15.36
CA PHE A 420 4.07 12.39 13.93
C PHE A 420 2.61 12.53 13.45
N HIS A 421 1.75 11.62 13.83
CA HIS A 421 0.32 11.74 13.55
C HIS A 421 -0.28 13.07 14.06
N LYS A 422 0.09 13.52 15.27
CA LYS A 422 -0.41 14.78 15.81
C LYS A 422 0.01 16.01 15.01
N ILE A 423 1.20 16.00 14.42
CA ILE A 423 1.70 17.08 13.56
C ILE A 423 1.33 16.90 12.09
N LYS A 424 0.40 15.97 11.80
CA LYS A 424 -0.05 15.62 10.45
C LYS A 424 1.08 15.14 9.52
N VAL A 425 2.03 14.43 10.07
CA VAL A 425 3.05 13.68 9.33
C VAL A 425 2.66 12.22 9.44
N ASP A 426 2.78 11.50 8.33
CA ASP A 426 2.48 10.07 8.27
C ASP A 426 3.24 9.30 9.39
N PRO A 427 2.53 8.55 10.26
CA PRO A 427 3.14 7.78 11.33
C PRO A 427 4.14 6.71 10.85
N ALA A 428 3.98 6.18 9.64
CA ALA A 428 4.85 5.17 9.05
C ALA A 428 6.27 5.72 8.79
N VAL A 429 6.44 7.04 8.67
CA VAL A 429 7.75 7.71 8.63
C VAL A 429 8.56 7.45 9.90
N ALA A 430 7.93 7.13 11.03
CA ALA A 430 8.61 6.64 12.24
C ALA A 430 9.16 5.23 12.05
N SER A 431 9.89 4.99 10.97
CA SER A 431 10.36 3.67 10.52
C SER A 431 11.03 2.81 11.59
N GLY A 432 11.00 1.50 11.39
CA GLY A 432 11.67 0.55 12.29
C GLY A 432 13.14 0.92 12.57
N PRO A 433 13.96 1.19 11.54
CA PRO A 433 15.35 1.63 11.72
C PRO A 433 15.52 2.94 12.52
N LEU A 434 14.62 3.91 12.35
CA LEU A 434 14.65 5.16 13.12
C LEU A 434 14.34 4.88 14.59
N ILE A 435 13.30 4.13 14.89
CA ILE A 435 12.93 3.74 16.26
C ILE A 435 14.03 2.92 16.92
N THR A 436 14.65 1.97 16.19
CA THR A 436 15.79 1.20 16.71
C THR A 436 16.94 2.11 17.10
N THR A 437 17.30 3.09 16.26
CA THR A 437 18.40 4.02 16.56
C THR A 437 18.10 4.91 17.78
N ILE A 438 16.86 5.36 17.95
CA ILE A 438 16.44 6.12 19.13
C ILE A 438 16.48 5.22 20.38
N ASN A 439 16.02 3.98 20.26
CA ASN A 439 16.06 3.01 21.36
C ASN A 439 17.49 2.62 21.75
N ASP A 440 18.43 2.58 20.80
CA ASP A 440 19.84 2.37 21.08
C ASP A 440 20.39 3.49 21.98
N LEU A 441 20.02 4.74 21.70
CA LEU A 441 20.40 5.87 22.56
C LEU A 441 19.83 5.70 23.97
N VAL A 442 18.55 5.37 24.09
CA VAL A 442 17.87 5.13 25.38
C VAL A 442 18.53 3.98 26.12
N ALA A 443 18.80 2.88 25.43
CA ALA A 443 19.43 1.68 26.00
C ALA A 443 20.85 1.94 26.49
N VAL A 444 21.66 2.68 25.71
CA VAL A 444 23.04 3.05 26.09
C VAL A 444 23.04 3.89 27.37
N VAL A 445 22.23 4.97 27.39
CA VAL A 445 22.15 5.85 28.57
C VAL A 445 21.66 5.08 29.79
N THR A 446 20.62 4.25 29.62
CA THR A 446 20.08 3.44 30.72
C THR A 446 21.11 2.42 31.23
N TYR A 447 21.74 1.68 30.33
CA TYR A 447 22.67 0.63 30.70
C TYR A 447 23.92 1.14 31.37
N TYR A 448 24.64 2.05 30.74
CA TYR A 448 25.86 2.59 31.30
C TYR A 448 25.60 3.49 32.49
N GLY A 449 24.49 4.24 32.50
CA GLY A 449 24.06 5.02 33.65
C GLY A 449 23.78 4.16 34.87
N LEU A 450 23.04 3.07 34.72
CA LEU A 450 22.77 2.10 35.79
C LEU A 450 24.05 1.34 36.19
N ALA A 451 24.89 0.95 35.24
CA ALA A 451 26.18 0.32 35.53
C ALA A 451 27.07 1.25 36.39
N TRP A 452 27.15 2.55 36.02
CA TRP A 452 27.88 3.54 36.82
C TRP A 452 27.31 3.64 38.24
N ILE A 453 26.00 3.80 38.39
CA ILE A 453 25.36 3.96 39.68
C ILE A 453 25.49 2.68 40.53
N LEU A 454 25.05 1.52 39.98
CA LEU A 454 24.96 0.29 40.76
C LEU A 454 26.35 -0.32 40.99
N LEU A 455 27.16 -0.49 39.95
CA LEU A 455 28.39 -1.25 40.06
C LEU A 455 29.51 -0.42 40.69
N ILE A 456 29.67 0.85 40.30
CA ILE A 456 30.80 1.70 40.81
C ILE A 456 30.39 2.39 42.11
N GLN A 457 29.22 3.07 42.17
CA GLN A 457 28.87 3.90 43.32
C GLN A 457 28.30 3.10 44.52
N VAL A 458 27.49 2.03 44.24
CA VAL A 458 26.81 1.26 45.29
C VAL A 458 27.60 0.03 45.69
N PHE A 459 28.00 -0.83 44.75
CA PHE A 459 28.63 -2.09 45.02
C PHE A 459 30.16 -2.04 44.98
N HIS A 460 30.78 -0.97 44.50
CA HIS A 460 32.24 -0.79 44.40
C HIS A 460 32.96 -1.96 43.70
N VAL A 461 32.37 -2.46 42.64
CA VAL A 461 32.94 -3.57 41.81
C VAL A 461 34.01 -2.96 40.90
N HIS A 462 35.23 -3.55 40.94
CA HIS A 462 36.39 -3.14 40.16
C HIS A 462 36.88 -4.24 39.21
#